data_7d8fde9558e349990d8997d0a37fa60b
#
_entry.id   7d8fde9558e349990d8997d0a37fa60b
#
_cell.length_a   1.000
_cell.length_b   1.000
_cell.length_c   1.000
_cell.angle_alpha   90.00
_cell.angle_beta   90.00
_cell.angle_gamma   90.00
#
_symmetry.space_group_name_H-M   'P 1'
#
loop_
_entity.id
_entity.type
_entity.pdbx_description
1 polymer ?
#
loop_
_entity_poly.entity_id
_entity_poly.type
_entity_poly.pdbx_seq_one_letter_code
_entity_poly.pdbx_strand_id
1 'polypeptide(L)'
;MKKILLTIGLLTAFLSNSYAEIGVNVGISGQMGLFAATGKEVDTGPNTTETSQDSEIAGVGYASIFIEKTIGDRLTVGIDYVPSALSSDTVESTKRDKTTTDTQTSKTNKLKVDFEDLTTYYVALNVTDNMYVKAGYVTVDIITKEDLGTGGSYGDTDTDGVVLGIGYNRGFDNGMFARVEGSYMNFDGTSVTSSNSDNVAHLKNLDGVTGKISIGKSF
;
A
#
# COMPACT_ATOMS: atom_id res chain seq x y z
N MET A 1 -4.69 11.66 10.76
CA MET A 1 -4.24 11.79 12.17
C MET A 1 -3.42 10.60 12.65
N LYS A 2 -3.76 9.33 12.31
CA LYS A 2 -2.97 8.13 12.67
C LYS A 2 -1.54 8.20 12.10
N LYS A 3 -1.38 8.56 10.80
CA LYS A 3 -0.06 8.71 10.14
C LYS A 3 0.86 9.71 10.88
N ILE A 4 0.33 10.86 11.29
CA ILE A 4 1.09 11.92 11.99
C ILE A 4 1.53 11.44 13.38
N LEU A 5 0.65 10.78 14.12
CA LEU A 5 0.97 10.25 15.47
C LEU A 5 2.04 9.15 15.39
N LEU A 6 1.98 8.28 14.37
CA LEU A 6 2.96 7.22 14.17
C LEU A 6 4.33 7.81 13.78
N THR A 7 4.34 8.80 12.88
CA THR A 7 5.57 9.49 12.48
C THR A 7 6.22 10.22 13.65
N ILE A 8 5.43 10.92 14.50
CA ILE A 8 5.93 11.59 15.70
C ILE A 8 6.47 10.56 16.71
N GLY A 9 5.75 9.45 16.94
CA GLY A 9 6.19 8.39 17.83
C GLY A 9 7.50 7.75 17.40
N LEU A 10 7.68 7.50 16.10
CA LEU A 10 8.94 6.99 15.56
C LEU A 10 10.06 8.02 15.64
N LEU A 11 9.79 9.28 15.30
CA LEU A 11 10.78 10.36 15.37
C LEU A 11 11.31 10.54 16.79
N THR A 12 10.47 10.43 17.82
CA THR A 12 10.91 10.49 19.23
C THR A 12 11.79 9.30 19.60
N ALA A 13 11.54 8.11 19.04
CA ALA A 13 12.41 6.96 19.23
C ALA A 13 13.83 7.18 18.64
N PHE A 14 13.94 7.90 17.53
CA PHE A 14 15.25 8.28 16.95
C PHE A 14 16.02 9.33 17.79
N LEU A 15 15.32 10.13 18.58
CA LEU A 15 15.93 11.19 19.39
C LEU A 15 16.32 10.76 20.81
N SER A 16 15.88 9.57 21.25
CA SER A 16 16.22 9.09 22.59
C SER A 16 17.70 8.71 22.70
N ASN A 17 18.46 9.45 23.49
CA ASN A 17 19.82 9.11 23.85
C ASN A 17 19.79 8.00 24.92
N SER A 18 19.75 6.75 24.51
CA SER A 18 20.06 5.66 25.45
C SER A 18 21.51 5.20 25.25
N TYR A 19 22.16 4.77 26.31
CA TYR A 19 23.57 4.33 26.32
C TYR A 19 23.82 3.00 25.59
N ALA A 20 22.85 2.48 24.83
CA ALA A 20 23.08 1.39 23.89
C ALA A 20 23.62 1.94 22.58
N GLU A 21 24.52 1.23 21.91
CA GLU A 21 24.96 1.57 20.55
C GLU A 21 23.70 1.64 19.65
N ILE A 22 23.32 2.86 19.30
CA ILE A 22 22.14 3.10 18.50
C ILE A 22 22.61 3.29 17.07
N GLY A 23 22.67 2.20 16.31
CA GLY A 23 22.94 2.24 14.89
C GLY A 23 21.79 2.84 14.11
N VAL A 24 22.08 3.77 13.22
CA VAL A 24 21.13 4.25 12.21
C VAL A 24 21.48 3.56 10.90
N ASN A 25 20.49 2.94 10.28
CA ASN A 25 20.62 2.30 8.98
C ASN A 25 19.83 3.08 7.95
N VAL A 26 20.40 3.28 6.77
CA VAL A 26 19.69 3.82 5.62
C VAL A 26 19.95 2.95 4.40
N GLY A 27 18.97 2.85 3.52
CA GLY A 27 19.16 2.05 2.32
C GLY A 27 18.04 2.21 1.31
N ILE A 28 18.20 1.44 0.24
CA ILE A 28 17.26 1.34 -0.86
C ILE A 28 16.86 -0.11 -1.05
N SER A 29 15.66 -0.32 -1.57
CA SER A 29 15.15 -1.67 -1.87
C SER A 29 14.51 -1.73 -3.24
N GLY A 30 14.63 -2.89 -3.88
CA GLY A 30 13.78 -3.31 -5.00
C GLY A 30 12.81 -4.38 -4.50
N GLN A 31 11.55 -4.26 -4.86
CA GLN A 31 10.47 -5.16 -4.42
C GLN A 31 9.64 -5.62 -5.61
N MET A 32 9.16 -6.86 -5.51
CA MET A 32 8.14 -7.42 -6.41
C MET A 32 7.03 -8.01 -5.55
N GLY A 33 5.78 -7.74 -5.92
CA GLY A 33 4.61 -8.23 -5.19
C GLY A 33 3.53 -8.76 -6.11
N LEU A 34 2.76 -9.71 -5.58
CA LEU A 34 1.49 -10.15 -6.15
C LEU A 34 0.39 -9.72 -5.17
N PHE A 35 -0.55 -8.94 -5.66
CA PHE A 35 -1.66 -8.40 -4.87
C PHE A 35 -2.97 -8.92 -5.43
N ALA A 36 -3.82 -9.42 -4.54
CA ALA A 36 -5.19 -9.83 -4.85
C ALA A 36 -6.15 -8.78 -4.28
N ALA A 37 -6.97 -8.21 -5.14
CA ALA A 37 -7.99 -7.23 -4.78
C ALA A 37 -9.38 -7.79 -5.07
N THR A 38 -10.35 -7.51 -4.18
CA THR A 38 -11.77 -7.76 -4.42
C THR A 38 -12.53 -6.45 -4.34
N GLY A 39 -13.05 -6.02 -5.49
CA GLY A 39 -13.91 -4.85 -5.64
C GLY A 39 -15.40 -5.24 -5.64
N LYS A 40 -16.23 -4.36 -5.11
CA LYS A 40 -17.69 -4.46 -5.18
C LYS A 40 -18.25 -3.09 -5.52
N GLU A 41 -19.06 -3.00 -6.57
CA GLU A 41 -19.86 -1.81 -6.88
C GLU A 41 -21.32 -2.08 -6.51
N VAL A 42 -21.92 -1.13 -5.82
CA VAL A 42 -23.37 -1.09 -5.55
C VAL A 42 -23.95 0.06 -6.33
N ASP A 43 -24.76 -0.26 -7.32
CA ASP A 43 -25.49 0.70 -8.18
C ASP A 43 -26.91 0.81 -7.68
N THR A 44 -27.29 1.99 -7.16
CA THR A 44 -28.61 2.25 -6.60
C THR A 44 -29.44 3.06 -7.58
N GLY A 45 -30.27 2.37 -8.33
CA GLY A 45 -31.27 3.00 -9.21
C GLY A 45 -32.59 3.28 -8.48
N PRO A 46 -33.50 4.06 -9.09
CA PRO A 46 -34.77 4.46 -8.45
C PRO A 46 -35.68 3.28 -8.07
N ASN A 47 -35.52 2.12 -8.69
CA ASN A 47 -36.38 0.95 -8.46
C ASN A 47 -35.60 -0.36 -8.31
N THR A 48 -34.27 -0.36 -8.44
CA THR A 48 -33.45 -1.57 -8.39
C THR A 48 -32.09 -1.22 -7.82
N THR A 49 -31.55 -2.10 -6.98
CA THR A 49 -30.15 -2.06 -6.55
C THR A 49 -29.44 -3.24 -7.23
N GLU A 50 -28.44 -2.92 -8.04
CA GLU A 50 -27.59 -3.92 -8.67
C GLU A 50 -26.25 -3.97 -7.93
N THR A 51 -25.70 -5.18 -7.79
CA THR A 51 -24.41 -5.39 -7.15
C THR A 51 -23.54 -6.18 -8.10
N SER A 52 -22.38 -5.62 -8.43
CA SER A 52 -21.32 -6.33 -9.13
C SER A 52 -20.12 -6.54 -8.21
N GLN A 53 -19.48 -7.68 -8.29
CA GLN A 53 -18.26 -7.98 -7.55
C GLN A 53 -17.27 -8.64 -8.50
N ASP A 54 -16.02 -8.21 -8.44
CA ASP A 54 -14.93 -8.77 -9.23
C ASP A 54 -13.67 -8.90 -8.38
N SER A 55 -12.79 -9.83 -8.76
CA SER A 55 -11.53 -10.08 -8.06
C SER A 55 -10.41 -10.18 -9.07
N GLU A 56 -9.36 -9.42 -8.84
CA GLU A 56 -8.18 -9.37 -9.70
C GLU A 56 -6.91 -9.66 -8.92
N ILE A 57 -5.92 -10.23 -9.63
CA ILE A 57 -4.56 -10.41 -9.13
C ILE A 57 -3.62 -9.62 -10.02
N ALA A 58 -2.87 -8.69 -9.42
CA ALA A 58 -1.89 -7.87 -10.11
C ALA A 58 -0.47 -8.12 -9.59
N GLY A 59 0.48 -8.19 -10.53
CA GLY A 59 1.91 -8.20 -10.22
C GLY A 59 2.49 -6.80 -10.35
N VAL A 60 3.18 -6.32 -9.31
CA VAL A 60 3.83 -5.00 -9.32
C VAL A 60 5.27 -5.07 -8.88
N GLY A 61 6.14 -4.27 -9.55
CA GLY A 61 7.52 -4.07 -9.15
C GLY A 61 7.74 -2.60 -8.77
N TYR A 62 8.42 -2.37 -7.65
CA TYR A 62 8.67 -1.03 -7.15
C TYR A 62 9.96 -0.92 -6.34
N ALA A 63 10.44 0.31 -6.18
CA ALA A 63 11.60 0.61 -5.37
C ALA A 63 11.18 1.44 -4.15
N SER A 64 11.89 1.26 -3.04
CA SER A 64 11.68 2.03 -1.83
C SER A 64 13.00 2.52 -1.23
N ILE A 65 12.87 3.52 -0.37
CA ILE A 65 13.95 4.00 0.50
C ILE A 65 13.55 3.71 1.94
N PHE A 66 14.52 3.36 2.78
CA PHE A 66 14.22 3.11 4.19
C PHE A 66 15.25 3.76 5.11
N ILE A 67 14.76 4.07 6.30
CA ILE A 67 15.58 4.47 7.45
C ILE A 67 15.17 3.62 8.65
N GLU A 68 16.16 3.16 9.39
CA GLU A 68 15.99 2.30 10.54
C GLU A 68 16.86 2.77 11.71
N LYS A 69 16.41 2.44 12.91
CA LYS A 69 17.18 2.57 14.14
C LYS A 69 17.23 1.22 14.84
N THR A 70 18.43 0.72 15.02
CA THR A 70 18.67 -0.49 15.82
C THR A 70 18.78 -0.13 17.30
N ILE A 71 18.09 -0.84 18.15
CA ILE A 71 18.03 -0.64 19.59
C ILE A 71 18.56 -1.92 20.26
N GLY A 72 19.72 -1.82 20.85
CA GLY A 72 20.46 -3.00 21.30
C GLY A 72 20.81 -3.93 20.13
N ASP A 73 20.98 -5.21 20.41
CA ASP A 73 21.47 -6.19 19.43
C ASP A 73 20.35 -6.82 18.57
N ARG A 74 19.08 -6.62 18.94
CA ARG A 74 17.99 -7.44 18.40
C ARG A 74 16.84 -6.67 17.82
N LEU A 75 16.56 -5.46 18.31
CA LEU A 75 15.38 -4.72 17.93
C LEU A 75 15.73 -3.64 16.91
N THR A 76 14.97 -3.56 15.84
CA THR A 76 15.07 -2.50 14.84
C THR A 76 13.69 -1.88 14.64
N VAL A 77 13.60 -0.57 14.64
CA VAL A 77 12.41 0.18 14.23
C VAL A 77 12.70 0.96 12.96
N GLY A 78 11.76 1.01 12.03
CA GLY A 78 12.04 1.60 10.72
C GLY A 78 10.82 2.13 9.99
N ILE A 79 11.12 2.92 8.97
CA ILE A 79 10.17 3.41 7.97
C ILE A 79 10.71 3.02 6.60
N ASP A 80 9.85 2.44 5.77
CA ASP A 80 10.10 2.13 4.36
C ASP A 80 9.09 2.93 3.53
N TYR A 81 9.55 3.70 2.56
CA TYR A 81 8.75 4.61 1.75
C TYR A 81 8.96 4.35 0.26
N VAL A 82 7.88 4.23 -0.48
CA VAL A 82 7.87 4.08 -1.94
C VAL A 82 7.60 5.44 -2.56
N PRO A 83 8.60 6.07 -3.21
CA PRO A 83 8.48 7.45 -3.71
C PRO A 83 7.76 7.56 -5.06
N SER A 84 7.39 6.44 -5.67
CA SER A 84 6.74 6.41 -6.99
C SER A 84 5.33 5.86 -6.89
N ALA A 85 4.39 6.45 -7.63
CA ALA A 85 3.07 5.89 -7.80
C ALA A 85 3.12 4.50 -8.45
N LEU A 86 2.30 3.58 -7.94
CA LEU A 86 2.07 2.26 -8.53
C LEU A 86 0.74 2.31 -9.27
N SER A 87 0.78 2.32 -10.60
CA SER A 87 -0.42 2.46 -11.42
C SER A 87 -1.01 1.09 -11.76
N SER A 88 -2.33 0.98 -11.66
CA SER A 88 -3.08 -0.14 -12.25
C SER A 88 -3.14 -0.02 -13.78
N ASP A 89 -3.54 -1.09 -14.45
CA ASP A 89 -4.00 -1.00 -15.83
C ASP A 89 -5.29 -0.16 -15.92
N THR A 90 -5.57 0.36 -17.12
CA THR A 90 -6.82 1.07 -17.37
C THR A 90 -7.91 0.05 -17.68
N VAL A 91 -8.96 0.04 -16.86
CA VAL A 91 -10.16 -0.77 -17.11
C VAL A 91 -11.17 0.06 -17.90
N GLU A 92 -11.63 -0.47 -19.03
CA GLU A 92 -12.68 0.14 -19.83
C GLU A 92 -13.97 -0.68 -19.67
N SER A 93 -15.05 -0.03 -19.28
CA SER A 93 -16.39 -0.62 -19.18
C SER A 93 -17.38 0.17 -20.00
N THR A 94 -18.11 -0.50 -20.89
CA THR A 94 -19.17 0.12 -21.67
C THR A 94 -20.51 -0.16 -21.02
N LYS A 95 -21.12 0.86 -20.41
CA LYS A 95 -22.46 0.77 -19.81
C LYS A 95 -23.48 1.44 -20.74
N ARG A 96 -24.69 0.89 -20.76
CA ARG A 96 -25.84 1.54 -21.42
C ARG A 96 -26.58 2.35 -20.38
N ASP A 97 -26.46 3.66 -20.46
CA ASP A 97 -27.18 4.57 -19.59
C ASP A 97 -28.66 4.68 -20.06
N LYS A 98 -29.59 4.40 -19.15
CA LYS A 98 -31.01 4.67 -19.35
C LYS A 98 -31.30 6.12 -18.94
N THR A 99 -31.10 7.04 -19.85
CA THR A 99 -31.68 8.35 -19.66
C THR A 99 -33.23 8.25 -19.79
N THR A 100 -33.96 9.12 -19.10
CA THR A 100 -35.43 9.17 -19.04
C THR A 100 -36.10 9.38 -20.40
N THR A 101 -35.35 9.56 -21.47
CA THR A 101 -35.81 9.62 -22.87
C THR A 101 -35.17 8.48 -23.63
N ASP A 102 -35.95 7.64 -24.21
CA ASP A 102 -35.81 6.38 -24.94
C ASP A 102 -34.62 6.24 -25.93
N THR A 103 -33.56 7.01 -25.78
CA THR A 103 -32.35 6.93 -26.60
C THR A 103 -31.21 6.30 -25.75
N GLN A 104 -31.01 5.00 -25.88
CA GLN A 104 -29.92 4.31 -25.28
C GLN A 104 -28.59 4.78 -25.89
N THR A 105 -27.85 5.60 -25.18
CA THR A 105 -26.49 5.99 -25.56
C THR A 105 -25.51 5.08 -24.83
N SER A 106 -24.68 4.35 -25.59
CA SER A 106 -23.59 3.58 -25.03
C SER A 106 -22.49 4.55 -24.61
N LYS A 107 -22.07 4.51 -23.36
CA LYS A 107 -20.97 5.31 -22.80
C LYS A 107 -19.86 4.39 -22.31
N THR A 108 -18.63 4.72 -22.65
CA THR A 108 -17.45 4.00 -22.18
C THR A 108 -16.90 4.74 -20.96
N ASN A 109 -16.80 4.02 -19.85
CA ASN A 109 -16.16 4.49 -18.64
C ASN A 109 -14.74 3.95 -18.62
N LYS A 110 -13.77 4.79 -18.29
CA LYS A 110 -12.37 4.42 -18.11
C LYS A 110 -12.01 4.66 -16.65
N LEU A 111 -11.42 3.67 -16.04
CA LEU A 111 -10.95 3.72 -14.65
C LEU A 111 -9.51 3.26 -14.59
N LYS A 112 -8.68 4.06 -13.95
CA LYS A 112 -7.32 3.73 -13.58
C LYS A 112 -7.11 4.15 -12.13
N VAL A 113 -6.37 3.36 -11.37
CA VAL A 113 -6.05 3.65 -9.98
C VAL A 113 -4.55 3.77 -9.83
N ASP A 114 -4.10 4.85 -9.21
CA ASP A 114 -2.72 5.01 -8.78
C ASP A 114 -2.65 4.85 -7.25
N PHE A 115 -1.70 4.05 -6.79
CA PHE A 115 -1.38 3.89 -5.38
C PHE A 115 -0.16 4.74 -5.08
N GLU A 116 -0.34 5.75 -4.24
CA GLU A 116 0.70 6.72 -3.91
C GLU A 116 1.06 6.66 -2.42
N ASP A 117 2.22 7.20 -2.07
CA ASP A 117 2.69 7.33 -0.68
C ASP A 117 2.67 6.03 0.14
N LEU A 118 2.92 4.87 -0.52
CA LEU A 118 3.00 3.60 0.18
C LEU A 118 4.11 3.66 1.22
N THR A 119 3.71 3.69 2.48
CA THR A 119 4.60 3.86 3.62
C THR A 119 4.41 2.72 4.61
N THR A 120 5.49 2.06 4.98
CA THR A 120 5.49 1.00 6.01
C THR A 120 6.26 1.46 7.24
N TYR A 121 5.61 1.46 8.39
CA TYR A 121 6.21 1.64 9.71
C TYR A 121 6.34 0.26 10.36
N TYR A 122 7.51 -0.11 10.79
CA TYR A 122 7.73 -1.48 11.25
C TYR A 122 8.69 -1.62 12.42
N VAL A 123 8.58 -2.76 13.05
CA VAL A 123 9.51 -3.29 14.03
C VAL A 123 10.04 -4.62 13.50
N ALA A 124 11.35 -4.82 13.56
CA ALA A 124 11.99 -6.08 13.23
C ALA A 124 12.74 -6.61 14.46
N LEU A 125 12.65 -7.91 14.67
CA LEU A 125 13.32 -8.62 15.76
C LEU A 125 14.26 -9.66 15.17
N ASN A 126 15.55 -9.54 15.46
CA ASN A 126 16.54 -10.54 15.11
C ASN A 126 16.34 -11.80 15.94
N VAL A 127 15.99 -12.91 15.28
CA VAL A 127 15.81 -14.23 15.88
C VAL A 127 17.12 -15.04 15.87
N THR A 128 18.03 -14.72 14.96
CA THR A 128 19.42 -15.18 14.90
C THR A 128 20.31 -14.01 14.50
N ASP A 129 21.61 -14.22 14.39
CA ASP A 129 22.56 -13.18 13.94
C ASP A 129 22.24 -12.61 12.56
N ASN A 130 21.56 -13.37 11.71
CA ASN A 130 21.27 -12.98 10.33
C ASN A 130 19.78 -12.99 9.98
N MET A 131 18.94 -13.73 10.72
CA MET A 131 17.51 -13.83 10.42
C MET A 131 16.70 -12.94 11.35
N TYR A 132 15.67 -12.30 10.79
CA TYR A 132 14.72 -11.49 11.55
C TYR A 132 13.28 -11.77 11.13
N VAL A 133 12.37 -11.46 12.03
CA VAL A 133 10.94 -11.35 11.77
C VAL A 133 10.55 -9.89 11.85
N LYS A 134 9.57 -9.47 11.02
CA LYS A 134 9.09 -8.10 10.94
C LYS A 134 7.58 -8.06 11.10
N ALA A 135 7.11 -7.07 11.83
CA ALA A 135 5.70 -6.70 11.88
C ALA A 135 5.58 -5.18 11.74
N GLY A 136 4.54 -4.72 11.05
CA GLY A 136 4.40 -3.30 10.82
C GLY A 136 2.99 -2.89 10.40
N TYR A 137 2.83 -1.60 10.28
CA TYR A 137 1.65 -0.91 9.81
C TYR A 137 1.97 -0.26 8.47
N VAL A 138 1.12 -0.49 7.48
CA VAL A 138 1.29 0.02 6.12
C VAL A 138 0.14 0.97 5.78
N THR A 139 0.43 2.04 5.06
CA THR A 139 -0.55 3.01 4.57
C THR A 139 -0.31 3.28 3.10
N VAL A 140 -1.38 3.51 2.35
CA VAL A 140 -1.31 3.87 0.94
C VAL A 140 -2.46 4.80 0.59
N ASP A 141 -2.20 5.80 -0.23
CA ASP A 141 -3.20 6.68 -0.80
C ASP A 141 -3.64 6.12 -2.16
N ILE A 142 -4.94 6.08 -2.39
CA ILE A 142 -5.58 5.54 -3.60
C ILE A 142 -6.13 6.71 -4.39
N ILE A 143 -5.46 7.06 -5.48
CA ILE A 143 -5.82 8.16 -6.37
C ILE A 143 -6.60 7.61 -7.56
N THR A 144 -7.85 8.00 -7.67
CA THR A 144 -8.73 7.54 -8.73
C THR A 144 -8.60 8.43 -9.95
N LYS A 145 -8.12 7.87 -11.07
CA LYS A 145 -8.04 8.53 -12.38
C LYS A 145 -9.12 7.97 -13.29
N GLU A 146 -10.15 8.73 -13.50
CA GLU A 146 -11.34 8.27 -14.19
C GLU A 146 -11.80 9.23 -15.29
N ASP A 147 -12.38 8.66 -16.34
CA ASP A 147 -13.14 9.36 -17.36
C ASP A 147 -14.49 8.64 -17.50
N LEU A 148 -15.45 9.08 -16.70
CA LEU A 148 -16.76 8.48 -16.67
C LEU A 148 -17.68 9.23 -17.65
N GLY A 149 -18.07 8.57 -18.72
CA GLY A 149 -19.00 9.12 -19.71
C GLY A 149 -20.35 9.57 -19.13
N THR A 150 -20.64 9.24 -17.87
CA THR A 150 -21.82 9.66 -17.11
C THR A 150 -21.66 11.00 -16.41
N GLY A 151 -20.43 11.55 -16.35
CA GLY A 151 -20.13 12.86 -15.73
C GLY A 151 -20.02 12.82 -14.20
N GLY A 152 -20.07 11.65 -13.57
CA GLY A 152 -19.75 11.45 -12.15
C GLY A 152 -18.27 11.27 -11.90
N SER A 153 -17.87 11.31 -10.64
CA SER A 153 -16.52 10.98 -10.20
C SER A 153 -16.54 10.27 -8.86
N TYR A 154 -15.61 9.36 -8.65
CA TYR A 154 -15.29 8.80 -7.35
C TYR A 154 -14.08 9.58 -6.80
N GLY A 155 -14.12 9.97 -5.54
CA GLY A 155 -13.03 10.72 -4.93
C GLY A 155 -11.83 9.82 -4.62
N ASP A 156 -10.69 10.48 -4.33
CA ASP A 156 -9.54 9.81 -3.78
C ASP A 156 -9.83 9.30 -2.37
N THR A 157 -9.16 8.22 -1.98
CA THR A 157 -9.30 7.62 -0.65
C THR A 157 -7.94 7.10 -0.18
N ASP A 158 -7.87 6.64 1.04
CA ASP A 158 -6.71 5.96 1.58
C ASP A 158 -7.11 4.63 2.22
N THR A 159 -6.15 3.75 2.36
CA THR A 159 -6.30 2.54 3.15
C THR A 159 -5.04 2.28 3.95
N ASP A 160 -5.23 1.55 5.02
CA ASP A 160 -4.15 1.12 5.90
C ASP A 160 -4.26 -0.39 6.15
N GLY A 161 -3.20 -0.96 6.71
CA GLY A 161 -3.15 -2.39 6.92
C GLY A 161 -1.98 -2.82 7.77
N VAL A 162 -1.76 -4.11 7.78
CA VAL A 162 -0.66 -4.73 8.51
C VAL A 162 0.28 -5.45 7.56
N VAL A 163 1.56 -5.51 7.94
CA VAL A 163 2.58 -6.28 7.24
C VAL A 163 3.28 -7.22 8.21
N LEU A 164 3.49 -8.45 7.78
CA LEU A 164 4.30 -9.44 8.46
C LEU A 164 5.38 -9.93 7.51
N GLY A 165 6.61 -10.06 7.98
CA GLY A 165 7.74 -10.46 7.14
C GLY A 165 8.76 -11.30 7.87
N ILE A 166 9.55 -11.99 7.06
CA ILE A 166 10.75 -12.70 7.49
C ILE A 166 11.88 -12.34 6.53
N GLY A 167 13.08 -12.13 7.06
CA GLY A 167 14.20 -11.75 6.22
C GLY A 167 15.53 -12.30 6.71
N TYR A 168 16.49 -12.21 5.80
CA TYR A 168 17.89 -12.54 6.05
C TYR A 168 18.75 -11.31 5.76
N ASN A 169 19.57 -10.91 6.71
CA ASN A 169 20.45 -9.76 6.63
C ASN A 169 21.92 -10.21 6.67
N ARG A 170 22.74 -9.72 5.77
CA ARG A 170 24.18 -9.95 5.73
C ARG A 170 24.92 -8.63 5.82
N GLY A 171 25.58 -8.41 6.94
CA GLY A 171 26.51 -7.28 7.14
C GLY A 171 27.90 -7.56 6.51
N PHE A 172 28.59 -6.46 6.17
CA PHE A 172 29.96 -6.44 5.67
C PHE A 172 30.83 -5.53 6.55
N ASP A 173 32.15 -5.75 6.57
CA ASP A 173 33.10 -5.06 7.46
C ASP A 173 33.16 -3.53 7.26
N ASN A 174 32.67 -3.03 6.13
CA ASN A 174 32.61 -1.60 5.82
C ASN A 174 31.31 -0.89 6.30
N GLY A 175 30.48 -1.58 7.09
CA GLY A 175 29.17 -1.10 7.54
C GLY A 175 28.06 -1.20 6.51
N MET A 176 28.34 -1.68 5.30
CA MET A 176 27.30 -2.02 4.33
C MET A 176 26.57 -3.31 4.74
N PHE A 177 25.35 -3.47 4.28
CA PHE A 177 24.61 -4.73 4.39
C PHE A 177 23.76 -4.99 3.16
N ALA A 178 23.46 -6.25 2.92
CA ALA A 178 22.48 -6.71 1.95
C ALA A 178 21.41 -7.53 2.67
N ARG A 179 20.17 -7.42 2.21
CA ARG A 179 19.01 -8.03 2.84
C ARG A 179 18.08 -8.64 1.79
N VAL A 180 17.51 -9.80 2.13
CA VAL A 180 16.41 -10.42 1.38
C VAL A 180 15.27 -10.63 2.34
N GLU A 181 14.04 -10.28 1.94
CA GLU A 181 12.85 -10.35 2.77
C GLU A 181 11.66 -10.86 1.97
N GLY A 182 10.83 -11.71 2.58
CA GLY A 182 9.50 -12.05 2.11
C GLY A 182 8.48 -11.50 3.09
N SER A 183 7.41 -10.88 2.58
CA SER A 183 6.38 -10.28 3.41
C SER A 183 4.97 -10.59 2.90
N TYR A 184 4.03 -10.63 3.83
CA TYR A 184 2.60 -10.62 3.58
C TYR A 184 2.02 -9.30 4.07
N MET A 185 1.16 -8.69 3.26
CA MET A 185 0.45 -7.45 3.55
C MET A 185 -1.06 -7.72 3.48
N ASN A 186 -1.80 -7.17 4.43
CA ASN A 186 -3.25 -7.20 4.45
C ASN A 186 -3.76 -5.79 4.74
N PHE A 187 -4.49 -5.23 3.79
CA PHE A 187 -5.05 -3.88 3.89
C PHE A 187 -6.52 -3.93 4.29
N ASP A 188 -6.95 -2.93 5.02
CA ASP A 188 -8.34 -2.73 5.37
C ASP A 188 -9.18 -2.36 4.14
N GLY A 189 -10.45 -2.74 4.16
CA GLY A 189 -11.37 -2.33 3.11
C GLY A 189 -11.69 -0.84 3.18
N THR A 190 -11.90 -0.23 2.02
CA THR A 190 -12.35 1.18 1.92
C THR A 190 -13.49 1.32 0.92
N SER A 191 -14.17 2.47 0.93
CA SER A 191 -15.28 2.73 0.03
C SER A 191 -15.36 4.20 -0.37
N VAL A 192 -15.76 4.44 -1.62
CA VAL A 192 -15.99 5.76 -2.17
C VAL A 192 -17.36 5.84 -2.81
N THR A 193 -18.04 6.97 -2.64
CA THR A 193 -19.35 7.22 -3.22
C THR A 193 -19.21 8.14 -4.44
N SER A 194 -19.97 7.85 -5.49
CA SER A 194 -19.99 8.69 -6.70
C SER A 194 -20.52 10.09 -6.40
N SER A 195 -19.98 11.10 -7.06
CA SER A 195 -20.35 12.50 -6.86
C SER A 195 -21.73 12.86 -7.41
N ASN A 196 -22.28 12.09 -8.34
CA ASN A 196 -23.54 12.38 -9.03
C ASN A 196 -24.62 11.29 -8.91
N SER A 197 -24.35 10.25 -8.14
CA SER A 197 -25.27 9.12 -7.92
C SER A 197 -25.04 8.52 -6.54
N ASP A 198 -25.98 7.69 -6.11
CA ASP A 198 -25.86 6.93 -4.85
C ASP A 198 -24.99 5.65 -5.02
N ASN A 199 -24.24 5.55 -6.12
CA ASN A 199 -23.37 4.41 -6.38
C ASN A 199 -22.17 4.42 -5.45
N VAL A 200 -21.86 3.27 -4.88
CA VAL A 200 -20.75 3.09 -3.96
C VAL A 200 -19.81 2.00 -4.48
N ALA A 201 -18.55 2.37 -4.63
CA ALA A 201 -17.47 1.42 -4.92
C ALA A 201 -16.79 1.03 -3.61
N HIS A 202 -16.67 -0.27 -3.37
CA HIS A 202 -16.02 -0.83 -2.19
C HIS A 202 -14.79 -1.63 -2.62
N LEU A 203 -13.65 -1.35 -2.01
CA LEU A 203 -12.53 -2.28 -1.93
C LEU A 203 -12.74 -3.12 -0.67
N LYS A 204 -13.00 -4.42 -0.82
CA LYS A 204 -13.30 -5.30 0.32
C LYS A 204 -12.05 -5.90 0.93
N ASN A 205 -11.16 -6.41 0.09
CA ASN A 205 -9.92 -7.04 0.48
C ASN A 205 -8.83 -6.59 -0.47
N LEU A 206 -7.67 -6.31 0.07
CA LEU A 206 -6.44 -6.13 -0.68
C LEU A 206 -5.33 -6.84 0.09
N ASP A 207 -4.95 -8.00 -0.40
CA ASP A 207 -3.91 -8.84 0.17
C ASP A 207 -2.73 -8.93 -0.77
N GLY A 208 -1.52 -8.94 -0.23
CA GLY A 208 -0.31 -9.05 -1.05
C GLY A 208 0.77 -9.92 -0.43
N VAL A 209 1.52 -10.59 -1.30
CA VAL A 209 2.79 -11.21 -0.95
C VAL A 209 3.90 -10.53 -1.71
N THR A 210 4.99 -10.20 -1.03
CA THR A 210 6.11 -9.47 -1.63
C THR A 210 7.44 -10.16 -1.36
N GLY A 211 8.35 -10.05 -2.34
CA GLY A 211 9.76 -10.34 -2.20
C GLY A 211 10.57 -9.06 -2.33
N LYS A 212 11.51 -8.82 -1.42
CA LYS A 212 12.31 -7.60 -1.36
C LYS A 212 13.81 -7.92 -1.28
N ILE A 213 14.60 -7.16 -2.04
CA ILE A 213 16.07 -7.14 -1.92
C ILE A 213 16.46 -5.70 -1.56
N SER A 214 17.32 -5.56 -0.55
CA SER A 214 17.77 -4.25 -0.07
C SER A 214 19.28 -4.19 0.03
N ILE A 215 19.81 -2.99 -0.14
CA ILE A 215 21.19 -2.64 0.16
C ILE A 215 21.16 -1.40 1.05
N GLY A 216 21.94 -1.40 2.11
CA GLY A 216 21.99 -0.29 3.03
C GLY A 216 23.34 -0.12 3.69
N LYS A 217 23.44 0.92 4.53
CA LYS A 217 24.59 1.24 5.34
C LYS A 217 24.18 1.56 6.77
N SER A 218 24.93 0.99 7.71
CA SER A 218 24.85 1.28 9.14
C SER A 218 25.87 2.34 9.54
N PHE A 219 25.48 3.23 10.45
CA PHE A 219 26.29 4.31 11.00
C PHE A 219 26.34 4.22 12.52
#